data_fc3601730bb7ad659ae57bfd577134ec
#
_entry.id   fc3601730bb7ad659ae57bfd577134ec
#
_cell.length_a   1.000
_cell.length_b   1.000
_cell.length_c   1.000
_cell.angle_alpha   90.00
_cell.angle_beta   90.00
_cell.angle_gamma   90.00
#
_symmetry.space_group_name_H-M   'P 1'
#
loop_
_entity.id
_entity.type
_entity.pdbx_description
1 polymer ?
#
loop_
_entity_poly.entity_id
_entity_poly.type
_entity_poly.pdbx_seq_one_letter_code
_entity_poly.pdbx_strand_id
1 'polypeptide(L)'
;MNSLINMMTNQEGWTITTIYITLIVLIIAAKIILRYVYKNKYYNIQNYLLLILTIIPASFMFIIGERWVFGPNYLPTNNPVNDLTFSGFHFVFIAWMIVTAIAFAFIGKGHRDDHSQTYFHGKMDNIDYTIFRLGLFLLAIETYKQLVFANLWDGLDQYQWYAFPLQFCSVPIFFFLFAPWFKNKALKDASYEFIGLYVTLAGLLVMIVGGSVFTNSVAISVHTMLWHGMMVVAGVYLIFAKGIGTNYKQLVRANLFLVGLIILVQIVNIHFHYMGEYLENGPSGFSGFFISPWENGFSMPVLGAWQKALYESAMPRALSATLYSIIYFLAFTVGASLVYGLTYGIRQLVKMTNKEPATH
;
A
#
# COMPACT_ATOMS: atom_id res chain seq x y z
N MET A 1 0.39 0.15 30.70
CA MET A 1 -0.42 -0.33 29.57
C MET A 1 -1.60 0.59 29.26
N ASN A 2 -2.35 1.04 30.25
CA ASN A 2 -3.49 1.97 30.06
C ASN A 2 -3.10 3.39 29.65
N SER A 3 -1.83 3.83 29.80
CA SER A 3 -1.47 5.23 29.59
C SER A 3 -1.39 5.66 28.13
N LEU A 4 -0.95 4.81 27.19
CA LEU A 4 -0.87 5.20 25.78
C LEU A 4 -2.17 4.96 25.02
N ILE A 5 -2.90 3.90 25.37
CA ILE A 5 -4.28 3.72 24.89
C ILE A 5 -5.11 4.89 25.41
N ASN A 6 -4.95 5.26 26.67
CA ASN A 6 -5.54 6.47 27.24
C ASN A 6 -4.99 7.74 26.58
N MET A 7 -3.72 7.81 26.20
CA MET A 7 -3.13 8.96 25.46
C MET A 7 -3.66 9.09 24.04
N MET A 8 -3.97 8.00 23.34
CA MET A 8 -4.54 8.02 21.99
C MET A 8 -6.08 8.09 21.97
N THR A 9 -6.73 7.67 23.05
CA THR A 9 -8.19 7.78 23.25
C THR A 9 -8.59 9.02 24.05
N ASN A 10 -7.65 9.63 24.77
CA ASN A 10 -7.84 10.87 25.53
C ASN A 10 -7.33 12.10 24.79
N GLN A 11 -7.64 13.27 25.35
CA GLN A 11 -7.35 14.60 24.79
C GLN A 11 -5.88 14.81 24.39
N GLU A 12 -4.91 14.14 25.04
CA GLU A 12 -3.48 14.21 24.72
C GLU A 12 -3.11 13.47 23.45
N GLY A 13 -3.70 12.29 23.17
CA GLY A 13 -3.48 11.55 21.93
C GLY A 13 -4.03 12.31 20.72
N TRP A 14 -5.16 12.97 20.86
CA TRP A 14 -5.69 13.90 19.88
C TRP A 14 -4.74 15.07 19.62
N THR A 15 -4.09 15.59 20.66
CA THR A 15 -3.14 16.70 20.53
C THR A 15 -1.92 16.29 19.71
N ILE A 16 -1.32 15.14 19.99
CA ILE A 16 -0.14 14.64 19.24
C ILE A 16 -0.52 14.35 17.79
N THR A 17 -1.66 13.69 17.55
CA THR A 17 -2.16 13.41 16.19
C THR A 17 -2.48 14.69 15.44
N THR A 18 -3.09 15.67 16.10
CA THR A 18 -3.40 16.97 15.50
C THR A 18 -2.13 17.74 15.18
N ILE A 19 -1.11 17.73 16.04
CA ILE A 19 0.19 18.36 15.78
C ILE A 19 0.85 17.71 14.57
N TYR A 20 0.83 16.38 14.48
CA TYR A 20 1.44 15.65 13.36
C TYR A 20 0.73 15.95 12.03
N ILE A 21 -0.61 15.92 12.01
CA ILE A 21 -1.40 16.29 10.82
C ILE A 21 -1.17 17.76 10.46
N THR A 22 -1.15 18.65 11.43
CA THR A 22 -0.88 20.06 11.22
C THR A 22 0.50 20.28 10.60
N LEU A 23 1.52 19.59 11.08
CA LEU A 23 2.86 19.63 10.50
C LEU A 23 2.87 19.11 9.06
N ILE A 24 2.20 18.01 8.75
CA ILE A 24 2.07 17.51 7.38
C ILE A 24 1.37 18.53 6.48
N VAL A 25 0.26 19.11 6.94
CA VAL A 25 -0.48 20.12 6.19
C VAL A 25 0.37 21.37 5.97
N LEU A 26 1.10 21.84 6.99
CA LEU A 26 2.02 22.98 6.87
C LEU A 26 3.17 22.70 5.90
N ILE A 27 3.73 21.47 5.90
CA ILE A 27 4.77 21.06 4.95
C ILE A 27 4.23 21.05 3.53
N ILE A 28 3.01 20.54 3.32
CA ILE A 28 2.34 20.53 2.01
C ILE A 28 2.04 21.97 1.56
N ALA A 29 1.50 22.81 2.44
CA ALA A 29 1.22 24.20 2.16
C ALA A 29 2.50 24.99 1.85
N ALA A 30 3.55 24.82 2.65
CA ALA A 30 4.86 25.43 2.38
C ALA A 30 5.42 24.98 1.03
N LYS A 31 5.27 23.69 0.67
CA LYS A 31 5.69 23.16 -0.63
C LYS A 31 4.93 23.79 -1.79
N ILE A 32 3.62 23.95 -1.65
CA ILE A 32 2.77 24.61 -2.64
C ILE A 32 3.17 26.09 -2.78
N ILE A 33 3.30 26.82 -1.68
CA ILE A 33 3.69 28.23 -1.65
C ILE A 33 5.08 28.42 -2.28
N LEU A 34 6.06 27.61 -1.88
CA LEU A 34 7.43 27.68 -2.40
C LEU A 34 7.47 27.35 -3.89
N ARG A 35 6.64 26.45 -4.40
CA ARG A 35 6.53 26.16 -5.83
C ARG A 35 6.00 27.36 -6.62
N TYR A 36 4.98 28.05 -6.11
CA TYR A 36 4.36 29.18 -6.79
C TYR A 36 5.18 30.47 -6.68
N VAL A 37 5.81 30.72 -5.53
CA VAL A 37 6.54 31.96 -5.24
C VAL A 37 7.98 31.93 -5.76
N TYR A 38 8.66 30.77 -5.66
CA TYR A 38 10.12 30.67 -5.89
C TYR A 38 10.52 29.85 -7.13
N LYS A 39 9.63 29.62 -8.06
CA LYS A 39 9.92 28.95 -9.37
C LYS A 39 11.19 28.08 -9.39
N ASN A 40 11.06 26.81 -9.01
CA ASN A 40 11.99 25.69 -9.30
C ASN A 40 13.35 25.57 -8.57
N LYS A 41 13.97 26.64 -8.06
CA LYS A 41 15.34 26.52 -7.53
C LYS A 41 15.46 25.71 -6.22
N TYR A 42 14.40 25.63 -5.41
CA TYR A 42 14.39 24.94 -4.10
C TYR A 42 13.61 23.61 -4.12
N TYR A 43 13.17 23.15 -5.28
CA TYR A 43 12.38 21.93 -5.39
C TYR A 43 13.10 20.68 -4.90
N ASN A 44 14.41 20.58 -5.18
CA ASN A 44 15.23 19.45 -4.73
C ASN A 44 15.44 19.45 -3.21
N ILE A 45 15.70 20.62 -2.61
CA ILE A 45 15.85 20.74 -1.14
C ILE A 45 14.56 20.38 -0.44
N GLN A 46 13.41 20.79 -0.98
CA GLN A 46 12.10 20.43 -0.44
C GLN A 46 11.82 18.91 -0.50
N ASN A 47 12.28 18.26 -1.56
CA ASN A 47 12.11 16.82 -1.70
C ASN A 47 12.96 16.07 -0.66
N TYR A 48 14.16 16.51 -0.35
CA TYR A 48 15.00 15.96 0.73
C TYR A 48 14.41 16.29 2.10
N LEU A 49 13.89 17.51 2.31
CA LEU A 49 13.22 17.87 3.55
C LEU A 49 11.94 17.05 3.79
N LEU A 50 11.16 16.79 2.74
CA LEU A 50 9.97 15.94 2.86
C LEU A 50 10.35 14.49 3.18
N LEU A 51 11.43 13.98 2.59
CA LEU A 51 11.99 12.68 2.90
C LEU A 51 12.44 12.62 4.37
N ILE A 52 13.22 13.60 4.80
CA ILE A 52 13.74 13.70 6.17
C ILE A 52 12.59 13.89 7.17
N LEU A 53 11.66 14.80 6.89
CA LEU A 53 10.56 15.12 7.81
C LEU A 53 9.43 14.09 7.84
N THR A 54 9.31 13.23 6.84
CA THR A 54 8.29 12.15 6.84
C THR A 54 8.87 10.79 7.18
N ILE A 55 10.01 10.42 6.62
CA ILE A 55 10.61 9.10 6.85
C ILE A 55 11.28 9.03 8.21
N ILE A 56 12.06 10.03 8.60
CA ILE A 56 12.77 10.00 9.89
C ILE A 56 11.79 10.04 11.06
N PRO A 57 10.80 10.93 11.16
CA PRO A 57 9.83 10.88 12.24
C PRO A 57 8.97 9.63 12.22
N ALA A 58 8.55 9.14 11.05
CA ALA A 58 7.82 7.87 10.96
C ALA A 58 8.67 6.71 11.48
N SER A 59 9.92 6.60 11.02
CA SER A 59 10.87 5.59 11.49
C SER A 59 11.15 5.74 13.00
N PHE A 60 11.27 6.96 13.50
CA PHE A 60 11.50 7.23 14.91
C PHE A 60 10.29 6.89 15.78
N MET A 61 9.09 7.22 15.36
CA MET A 61 7.86 6.82 16.04
C MET A 61 7.71 5.30 16.10
N PHE A 62 8.10 4.59 15.04
CA PHE A 62 8.02 3.13 14.99
C PHE A 62 9.15 2.45 15.78
N ILE A 63 10.39 2.91 15.68
CA ILE A 63 11.54 2.24 16.32
C ILE A 63 11.60 2.54 17.83
N ILE A 64 11.31 3.76 18.25
CA ILE A 64 11.38 4.19 19.65
C ILE A 64 10.04 4.00 20.35
N GLY A 65 8.91 4.15 19.63
CA GLY A 65 7.58 4.24 20.23
C GLY A 65 7.17 3.00 21.01
N GLU A 66 7.26 1.81 20.47
CA GLU A 66 6.73 0.62 21.14
C GLU A 66 7.57 0.17 22.35
N ARG A 67 8.88 0.03 22.19
CA ARG A 67 9.74 -0.37 23.31
C ARG A 67 9.84 0.69 24.39
N TRP A 68 9.77 1.96 24.03
CA TRP A 68 9.81 3.06 25.00
C TRP A 68 8.50 3.23 25.76
N VAL A 69 7.41 2.97 25.11
CA VAL A 69 6.07 3.18 25.65
C VAL A 69 5.53 1.96 26.36
N PHE A 70 5.78 0.77 25.82
CA PHE A 70 5.24 -0.49 26.37
C PHE A 70 6.25 -1.26 27.22
N GLY A 71 7.52 -0.82 27.25
CA GLY A 71 8.61 -1.48 27.97
C GLY A 71 9.24 -2.65 27.22
N PRO A 72 10.41 -3.14 27.69
CA PRO A 72 11.22 -4.16 27.00
C PRO A 72 10.56 -5.54 26.88
N ASN A 73 9.51 -5.81 27.64
CA ASN A 73 8.79 -7.08 27.67
C ASN A 73 7.43 -7.03 26.94
N TYR A 74 7.19 -5.99 26.16
CA TYR A 74 5.96 -5.90 25.39
C TYR A 74 5.97 -6.92 24.25
N LEU A 75 5.12 -7.93 24.38
CA LEU A 75 4.76 -8.83 23.29
C LEU A 75 3.39 -8.39 22.75
N PRO A 76 3.25 -8.14 21.44
CA PRO A 76 1.94 -7.91 20.87
C PRO A 76 1.08 -9.16 21.09
N THR A 77 0.08 -9.06 21.94
CA THR A 77 -0.87 -10.13 22.16
C THR A 77 -1.94 -10.12 21.08
N ASN A 78 -2.28 -11.29 20.54
CA ASN A 78 -3.29 -11.45 19.47
C ASN A 78 -4.75 -11.23 19.95
N ASN A 79 -4.97 -10.67 21.12
CA ASN A 79 -6.33 -10.33 21.57
C ASN A 79 -6.76 -8.99 20.99
N PRO A 80 -7.88 -8.91 20.27
CA PRO A 80 -8.38 -7.66 19.74
C PRO A 80 -8.76 -6.73 20.90
N VAL A 81 -7.91 -5.75 21.18
CA VAL A 81 -8.30 -4.61 22.00
C VAL A 81 -9.15 -3.72 21.14
N ASN A 82 -10.36 -3.46 21.56
CA ASN A 82 -11.31 -2.51 21.02
C ASN A 82 -11.20 -2.28 19.50
N ASP A 83 -12.16 -2.77 18.77
CA ASP A 83 -12.29 -2.54 17.33
C ASP A 83 -12.09 -1.04 17.04
N LEU A 84 -10.94 -0.70 16.45
CA LEU A 84 -10.63 0.67 16.06
C LEU A 84 -11.41 1.11 14.81
N THR A 85 -12.18 0.22 14.22
CA THR A 85 -13.01 0.47 13.04
C THR A 85 -14.00 1.60 13.36
N PHE A 86 -14.03 2.59 12.47
CA PHE A 86 -14.84 3.80 12.63
C PHE A 86 -14.60 4.61 13.91
N SER A 87 -13.49 4.36 14.60
CA SER A 87 -13.03 5.21 15.70
C SER A 87 -12.45 6.54 15.19
N GLY A 88 -12.20 7.48 16.10
CA GLY A 88 -11.50 8.73 15.77
C GLY A 88 -10.12 8.48 15.13
N PHE A 89 -9.40 7.46 15.59
CA PHE A 89 -8.13 7.00 15.00
C PHE A 89 -8.31 6.65 13.50
N HIS A 90 -9.29 5.81 13.18
CA HIS A 90 -9.57 5.38 11.81
C HIS A 90 -9.94 6.56 10.91
N PHE A 91 -10.86 7.42 11.36
CA PHE A 91 -11.28 8.61 10.60
C PHE A 91 -10.15 9.60 10.34
N VAL A 92 -9.22 9.78 11.27
CA VAL A 92 -8.04 10.63 11.08
C VAL A 92 -7.18 10.13 9.93
N PHE A 93 -6.94 8.81 9.85
CA PHE A 93 -6.16 8.24 8.74
C PHE A 93 -6.91 8.26 7.40
N ILE A 94 -8.22 8.08 7.41
CA ILE A 94 -9.05 8.26 6.20
C ILE A 94 -8.94 9.71 5.71
N ALA A 95 -9.09 10.70 6.59
CA ALA A 95 -8.96 12.10 6.23
C ALA A 95 -7.56 12.44 5.72
N TRP A 96 -6.51 11.95 6.39
CA TRP A 96 -5.12 12.07 5.94
C TRP A 96 -4.91 11.48 4.54
N MET A 97 -5.42 10.28 4.28
CA MET A 97 -5.35 9.63 2.96
C MET A 97 -6.02 10.48 1.89
N ILE A 98 -7.24 10.98 2.14
CA ILE A 98 -8.00 11.79 1.18
C ILE A 98 -7.24 13.08 0.84
N VAL A 99 -6.80 13.83 1.86
CA VAL A 99 -6.07 15.10 1.65
C VAL A 99 -4.76 14.85 0.89
N THR A 100 -4.03 13.79 1.27
CA THR A 100 -2.77 13.44 0.62
C THR A 100 -2.98 12.96 -0.82
N ALA A 101 -4.02 12.14 -1.07
CA ALA A 101 -4.37 11.70 -2.41
C ALA A 101 -4.74 12.87 -3.33
N ILE A 102 -5.52 13.83 -2.84
CA ILE A 102 -5.85 15.06 -3.58
C ILE A 102 -4.57 15.85 -3.92
N ALA A 103 -3.69 16.07 -2.94
CA ALA A 103 -2.42 16.77 -3.18
C ALA A 103 -1.56 16.04 -4.23
N PHE A 104 -1.48 14.70 -4.16
CA PHE A 104 -0.72 13.90 -5.12
C PHE A 104 -1.39 13.83 -6.50
N ALA A 105 -2.72 13.97 -6.60
CA ALA A 105 -3.41 14.13 -7.88
C ALA A 105 -2.93 15.40 -8.61
N PHE A 106 -2.87 16.54 -7.89
CA PHE A 106 -2.35 17.80 -8.47
C PHE A 106 -0.87 17.71 -8.84
N ILE A 107 -0.03 17.09 -7.99
CA ILE A 107 1.38 16.85 -8.29
C ILE A 107 1.50 15.96 -9.54
N GLY A 108 0.71 14.89 -9.63
CA GLY A 108 0.70 13.96 -10.78
C GLY A 108 0.30 14.66 -12.07
N LYS A 109 -0.72 15.54 -12.04
CA LYS A 109 -1.08 16.37 -13.19
C LYS A 109 0.10 17.27 -13.60
N GLY A 110 0.75 17.93 -12.65
CA GLY A 110 1.92 18.76 -12.95
C GLY A 110 3.09 17.97 -13.55
N HIS A 111 3.36 16.76 -13.05
CA HIS A 111 4.43 15.91 -13.57
C HIS A 111 4.11 15.32 -14.95
N ARG A 112 2.83 15.14 -15.30
CA ARG A 112 2.41 14.73 -16.63
C ARG A 112 2.76 15.77 -17.70
N ASP A 113 2.65 17.04 -17.33
CA ASP A 113 2.83 18.16 -18.28
C ASP A 113 4.29 18.67 -18.28
N ASP A 114 5.12 18.28 -17.31
CA ASP A 114 6.53 18.68 -17.17
C ASP A 114 7.46 17.47 -17.14
N HIS A 115 8.14 17.21 -18.24
CA HIS A 115 9.15 16.17 -18.38
C HIS A 115 10.60 16.70 -18.32
N SER A 116 10.77 17.98 -17.97
CA SER A 116 12.09 18.63 -18.00
C SER A 116 13.06 18.17 -16.93
N GLN A 117 12.54 17.61 -15.81
CA GLN A 117 13.37 17.21 -14.68
C GLN A 117 13.69 15.72 -14.72
N THR A 118 14.96 15.42 -14.59
CA THR A 118 15.46 14.04 -14.49
C THR A 118 16.31 13.86 -13.22
N TYR A 119 16.35 12.63 -12.72
CA TYR A 119 17.06 12.25 -11.50
C TYR A 119 18.01 11.07 -11.79
N PHE A 120 18.98 10.85 -10.90
CA PHE A 120 19.95 9.77 -11.03
C PHE A 120 20.67 9.76 -12.40
N HIS A 121 21.21 10.91 -12.80
CA HIS A 121 21.89 11.09 -14.09
C HIS A 121 21.02 10.75 -15.31
N GLY A 122 19.76 11.19 -15.28
CA GLY A 122 18.82 11.00 -16.39
C GLY A 122 18.12 9.63 -16.42
N LYS A 123 18.30 8.78 -15.41
CA LYS A 123 17.69 7.44 -15.38
C LYS A 123 16.23 7.42 -14.97
N MET A 124 15.76 8.44 -14.26
CA MET A 124 14.39 8.58 -13.78
C MET A 124 13.82 9.93 -14.17
N ASP A 125 12.57 9.96 -14.61
CA ASP A 125 11.78 11.18 -14.72
C ASP A 125 11.11 11.53 -13.36
N ASN A 126 10.34 12.62 -13.33
CA ASN A 126 9.60 13.06 -12.15
C ASN A 126 8.65 11.99 -11.60
N ILE A 127 8.04 11.21 -12.49
CA ILE A 127 7.05 10.19 -12.12
C ILE A 127 7.74 9.01 -11.49
N ASP A 128 8.78 8.50 -12.14
CA ASP A 128 9.62 7.41 -11.65
C ASP A 128 10.20 7.74 -10.28
N TYR A 129 10.76 8.95 -10.15
CA TYR A 129 11.37 9.39 -8.90
C TYR A 129 10.37 9.54 -7.75
N THR A 130 9.16 10.00 -8.04
CA THR A 130 8.09 10.09 -7.02
C THR A 130 7.67 8.72 -6.53
N ILE A 131 7.45 7.76 -7.44
CA ILE A 131 7.10 6.38 -7.08
C ILE A 131 8.22 5.73 -6.29
N PHE A 132 9.48 5.88 -6.71
CA PHE A 132 10.63 5.37 -5.97
C PHE A 132 10.69 5.90 -4.53
N ARG A 133 10.42 7.19 -4.32
CA ARG A 133 10.42 7.79 -2.98
C ARG A 133 9.27 7.27 -2.11
N LEU A 134 8.09 7.07 -2.68
CA LEU A 134 6.99 6.42 -1.96
C LEU A 134 7.38 4.97 -1.59
N GLY A 135 8.09 4.27 -2.48
CA GLY A 135 8.66 2.95 -2.19
C GLY A 135 9.66 2.96 -1.04
N LEU A 136 10.54 3.95 -0.97
CA LEU A 136 11.49 4.09 0.15
C LEU A 136 10.76 4.36 1.48
N PHE A 137 9.70 5.17 1.47
CA PHE A 137 8.87 5.37 2.65
C PHE A 137 8.22 4.05 3.11
N LEU A 138 7.62 3.31 2.19
CA LEU A 138 7.02 2.01 2.50
C LEU A 138 8.07 1.01 2.97
N LEU A 139 9.27 1.01 2.39
CA LEU A 139 10.37 0.15 2.84
C LEU A 139 10.76 0.43 4.28
N ALA A 140 10.81 1.71 4.69
CA ALA A 140 11.16 2.07 6.06
C ALA A 140 10.15 1.51 7.06
N ILE A 141 8.85 1.68 6.81
CA ILE A 141 7.81 1.17 7.71
C ILE A 141 7.68 -0.36 7.65
N GLU A 142 7.91 -0.98 6.49
CA GLU A 142 7.96 -2.44 6.36
C GLU A 142 9.14 -3.05 7.10
N THR A 143 10.30 -2.42 7.06
CA THR A 143 11.48 -2.87 7.83
C THR A 143 11.16 -2.96 9.32
N TYR A 144 10.47 -1.97 9.88
CA TYR A 144 9.99 -2.04 11.25
C TYR A 144 9.08 -3.25 11.49
N LYS A 145 8.07 -3.44 10.64
CA LYS A 145 7.15 -4.58 10.74
C LYS A 145 7.89 -5.91 10.69
N GLN A 146 8.85 -6.05 9.79
CA GLN A 146 9.60 -7.30 9.66
C GLN A 146 10.53 -7.57 10.84
N LEU A 147 11.25 -6.55 11.32
CA LEU A 147 12.19 -6.70 12.42
C LEU A 147 11.51 -6.92 13.77
N VAL A 148 10.46 -6.17 14.06
CA VAL A 148 9.85 -6.10 15.40
C VAL A 148 8.60 -6.96 15.49
N PHE A 149 7.63 -6.78 14.60
CA PHE A 149 6.35 -7.47 14.66
C PHE A 149 6.46 -8.93 14.19
N ALA A 150 7.18 -9.16 13.10
CA ALA A 150 7.39 -10.51 12.55
C ALA A 150 8.56 -11.25 13.23
N ASN A 151 9.19 -10.68 14.26
CA ASN A 151 10.27 -11.26 15.05
C ASN A 151 11.53 -11.63 14.24
N LEU A 152 11.79 -10.99 13.11
CA LEU A 152 13.00 -11.25 12.34
C LEU A 152 14.28 -10.94 13.16
N TRP A 153 14.19 -10.02 14.11
CA TRP A 153 15.28 -9.68 15.01
C TRP A 153 15.70 -10.85 15.91
N ASP A 154 14.75 -11.70 16.27
CA ASP A 154 14.98 -12.86 17.14
C ASP A 154 15.43 -14.12 16.36
N GLY A 155 15.59 -14.01 15.05
CA GLY A 155 16.07 -15.07 14.17
C GLY A 155 14.98 -15.67 13.26
N LEU A 156 15.40 -16.44 12.26
CA LEU A 156 14.49 -17.03 11.30
C LEU A 156 13.61 -18.14 11.87
N ASP A 157 14.04 -18.77 12.95
CA ASP A 157 13.30 -19.80 13.71
C ASP A 157 12.13 -19.21 14.51
N GLN A 158 12.22 -17.93 14.88
CA GLN A 158 11.14 -17.20 15.54
C GLN A 158 10.33 -16.32 14.58
N TYR A 159 10.72 -16.27 13.32
CA TYR A 159 10.09 -15.40 12.33
C TYR A 159 8.67 -15.85 12.00
N GLN A 160 7.77 -14.90 12.03
CA GLN A 160 6.36 -15.12 11.71
C GLN A 160 6.14 -15.07 10.21
N TRP A 161 6.26 -16.21 9.55
CA TRP A 161 6.24 -16.34 8.08
C TRP A 161 4.95 -15.84 7.42
N TYR A 162 3.82 -15.81 8.13
CA TYR A 162 2.59 -15.21 7.62
C TYR A 162 2.73 -13.70 7.35
N ALA A 163 3.67 -13.02 8.01
CA ALA A 163 3.94 -11.60 7.85
C ALA A 163 4.92 -11.31 6.68
N PHE A 164 5.48 -12.34 6.05
CA PHE A 164 6.39 -12.18 4.92
C PHE A 164 5.75 -11.32 3.81
N PRO A 165 6.49 -10.37 3.18
CA PRO A 165 5.92 -9.34 2.32
C PRO A 165 5.52 -9.84 0.92
N LEU A 166 4.81 -10.98 0.85
CA LEU A 166 4.19 -11.52 -0.37
C LEU A 166 2.66 -11.59 -0.27
N GLN A 167 2.03 -10.92 0.68
CA GLN A 167 0.60 -10.64 0.60
C GLN A 167 0.31 -9.62 -0.50
N PHE A 168 -0.91 -9.63 -1.02
CA PHE A 168 -1.32 -8.74 -2.10
C PHE A 168 -1.11 -7.25 -1.76
N CYS A 169 -1.31 -6.87 -0.51
CA CYS A 169 -1.04 -5.51 -0.04
C CYS A 169 0.45 -5.19 0.14
N SER A 170 1.32 -6.19 0.33
CA SER A 170 2.75 -5.97 0.55
C SER A 170 3.58 -5.98 -0.74
N VAL A 171 3.18 -6.79 -1.72
CA VAL A 171 3.87 -6.90 -3.03
C VAL A 171 4.06 -5.55 -3.75
N PRO A 172 3.17 -4.56 -3.65
CA PRO A 172 3.36 -3.26 -4.28
C PRO A 172 4.68 -2.57 -3.96
N ILE A 173 5.28 -2.81 -2.79
CA ILE A 173 6.57 -2.21 -2.42
C ILE A 173 7.66 -2.53 -3.44
N PHE A 174 7.68 -3.76 -3.96
CA PHE A 174 8.67 -4.17 -4.95
C PHE A 174 8.52 -3.38 -6.25
N PHE A 175 7.28 -3.09 -6.66
CA PHE A 175 7.04 -2.28 -7.86
C PHE A 175 7.28 -0.80 -7.64
N PHE A 176 7.05 -0.29 -6.44
CA PHE A 176 7.43 1.09 -6.10
C PHE A 176 8.94 1.28 -6.14
N LEU A 177 9.71 0.29 -5.67
CA LEU A 177 11.17 0.36 -5.64
C LEU A 177 11.82 0.05 -6.98
N PHE A 178 11.32 -0.94 -7.72
CA PHE A 178 12.03 -1.49 -8.88
C PHE A 178 11.44 -1.07 -10.23
N ALA A 179 10.12 -0.85 -10.36
CA ALA A 179 9.52 -0.45 -11.63
C ALA A 179 10.10 0.86 -12.19
N PRO A 180 10.44 1.88 -11.37
CA PRO A 180 11.13 3.08 -11.85
C PRO A 180 12.43 2.81 -12.64
N TRP A 181 13.10 1.71 -12.33
CA TRP A 181 14.37 1.31 -12.97
C TRP A 181 14.20 0.39 -14.18
N PHE A 182 12.98 -0.07 -14.47
CA PHE A 182 12.75 -0.95 -15.61
C PHE A 182 13.06 -0.23 -16.93
N LYS A 183 13.97 -0.82 -17.73
CA LYS A 183 14.28 -0.35 -19.08
C LYS A 183 13.18 -0.74 -20.07
N ASN A 184 12.53 -1.88 -19.84
CA ASN A 184 11.41 -2.34 -20.65
C ASN A 184 10.16 -1.48 -20.34
N LYS A 185 9.80 -0.63 -21.30
CA LYS A 185 8.66 0.29 -21.17
C LYS A 185 7.34 -0.45 -20.92
N ALA A 186 7.11 -1.56 -21.60
CA ALA A 186 5.86 -2.31 -21.47
C ALA A 186 5.71 -2.89 -20.05
N LEU A 187 6.79 -3.42 -19.47
CA LEU A 187 6.80 -3.93 -18.10
C LEU A 187 6.62 -2.78 -17.09
N LYS A 188 7.29 -1.64 -17.29
CA LYS A 188 7.12 -0.45 -16.45
C LYS A 188 5.68 0.05 -16.49
N ASP A 189 5.12 0.23 -17.67
CA ASP A 189 3.74 0.71 -17.85
C ASP A 189 2.74 -0.27 -17.21
N ALA A 190 2.89 -1.60 -17.42
CA ALA A 190 2.05 -2.61 -16.78
C ALA A 190 2.12 -2.57 -15.24
N SER A 191 3.32 -2.38 -14.68
CA SER A 191 3.52 -2.22 -13.23
C SER A 191 2.79 -0.98 -12.69
N TYR A 192 2.87 0.15 -13.41
CA TYR A 192 2.19 1.38 -13.01
C TYR A 192 0.67 1.28 -13.15
N GLU A 193 0.20 0.62 -14.18
CA GLU A 193 -1.23 0.35 -14.38
C GLU A 193 -1.78 -0.59 -13.30
N PHE A 194 -1.00 -1.60 -12.91
CA PHE A 194 -1.32 -2.45 -11.78
C PHE A 194 -1.41 -1.63 -10.46
N ILE A 195 -0.46 -0.75 -10.20
CA ILE A 195 -0.52 0.14 -9.03
C ILE A 195 -1.75 1.05 -9.11
N GLY A 196 -1.99 1.69 -10.25
CA GLY A 196 -3.10 2.62 -10.43
C GLY A 196 -4.49 1.99 -10.28
N LEU A 197 -4.64 0.72 -10.59
CA LEU A 197 -5.95 0.04 -10.58
C LEU A 197 -6.11 -0.90 -9.40
N TYR A 198 -5.22 -1.89 -9.26
CA TYR A 198 -5.34 -2.96 -8.28
C TYR A 198 -4.88 -2.55 -6.89
N VAL A 199 -3.72 -1.87 -6.81
CA VAL A 199 -3.16 -1.45 -5.53
C VAL A 199 -4.01 -0.35 -4.92
N THR A 200 -4.54 0.56 -5.74
CA THR A 200 -5.52 1.58 -5.30
C THR A 200 -6.76 0.93 -4.70
N LEU A 201 -7.33 -0.06 -5.38
CA LEU A 201 -8.49 -0.80 -4.88
C LEU A 201 -8.20 -1.45 -3.53
N ALA A 202 -7.09 -2.20 -3.45
CA ALA A 202 -6.72 -2.91 -2.22
C ALA A 202 -6.52 -1.94 -1.04
N GLY A 203 -5.83 -0.83 -1.29
CA GLY A 203 -5.67 0.23 -0.30
C GLY A 203 -7.02 0.81 0.17
N LEU A 204 -7.91 1.14 -0.77
CA LEU A 204 -9.25 1.67 -0.46
C LEU A 204 -10.08 0.69 0.37
N LEU A 205 -10.09 -0.59 0.02
CA LEU A 205 -10.85 -1.60 0.75
C LEU A 205 -10.40 -1.68 2.21
N VAL A 206 -9.10 -1.72 2.48
CA VAL A 206 -8.58 -1.75 3.84
C VAL A 206 -8.84 -0.44 4.58
N MET A 207 -8.66 0.70 3.92
CA MET A 207 -8.92 2.02 4.53
C MET A 207 -10.39 2.25 4.86
N ILE A 208 -11.34 1.60 4.17
CA ILE A 208 -12.78 1.76 4.42
C ILE A 208 -13.28 0.70 5.40
N VAL A 209 -12.90 -0.56 5.21
CA VAL A 209 -13.46 -1.68 5.99
C VAL A 209 -12.69 -1.91 7.30
N GLY A 210 -11.40 -1.77 7.32
CA GLY A 210 -10.48 -1.66 8.46
C GLY A 210 -10.47 -2.74 9.54
N GLY A 211 -11.62 -3.26 9.91
CA GLY A 211 -11.82 -4.01 11.16
C GLY A 211 -10.89 -5.21 11.42
N SER A 212 -10.56 -5.98 10.39
CA SER A 212 -9.74 -7.19 10.53
C SER A 212 -8.23 -6.95 10.54
N VAL A 213 -7.79 -5.70 10.31
CA VAL A 213 -6.36 -5.38 10.15
C VAL A 213 -5.78 -4.61 11.34
N PHE A 214 -6.62 -4.18 12.28
CA PHE A 214 -6.17 -3.57 13.51
C PHE A 214 -5.66 -4.63 14.48
N THR A 215 -4.56 -4.31 15.15
CA THR A 215 -3.92 -5.17 16.15
C THR A 215 -3.83 -4.44 17.48
N ASN A 216 -3.46 -5.16 18.52
CA ASN A 216 -3.19 -4.56 19.84
C ASN A 216 -1.95 -3.66 19.85
N SER A 217 -1.12 -3.74 18.84
CA SER A 217 0.00 -2.83 18.63
C SER A 217 -0.47 -1.57 17.94
N VAL A 218 -0.35 -0.43 18.61
CA VAL A 218 -0.63 0.87 18.04
C VAL A 218 0.26 1.14 16.83
N ALA A 219 1.55 0.78 16.92
CA ALA A 219 2.49 1.02 15.83
C ALA A 219 2.14 0.18 14.59
N ILE A 220 1.69 -1.07 14.76
CA ILE A 220 1.22 -1.90 13.64
C ILE A 220 -0.10 -1.37 13.07
N SER A 221 -1.01 -0.88 13.89
CA SER A 221 -2.24 -0.24 13.43
C SER A 221 -1.95 1.04 12.65
N VAL A 222 -1.00 1.87 13.12
CA VAL A 222 -0.49 3.06 12.37
C VAL A 222 0.20 2.63 11.07
N HIS A 223 1.08 1.60 11.12
CA HIS A 223 1.72 1.04 9.93
C HIS A 223 0.66 0.64 8.89
N THR A 224 -0.34 -0.09 9.31
CA THR A 224 -1.42 -0.57 8.44
C THR A 224 -2.15 0.59 7.75
N MET A 225 -2.51 1.62 8.50
CA MET A 225 -3.20 2.78 7.95
C MET A 225 -2.31 3.60 7.02
N LEU A 226 -1.06 3.85 7.39
CA LEU A 226 -0.10 4.54 6.52
C LEU A 226 0.20 3.75 5.25
N TRP A 227 0.38 2.43 5.38
CA TRP A 227 0.66 1.53 4.28
C TRP A 227 -0.46 1.57 3.22
N HIS A 228 -1.68 1.28 3.64
CA HIS A 228 -2.82 1.20 2.73
C HIS A 228 -3.24 2.60 2.22
N GLY A 229 -3.14 3.62 3.06
CA GLY A 229 -3.35 4.99 2.61
C GLY A 229 -2.34 5.42 1.54
N MET A 230 -1.05 5.05 1.68
CA MET A 230 -0.04 5.33 0.67
C MET A 230 -0.23 4.54 -0.63
N MET A 231 -0.78 3.33 -0.57
CA MET A 231 -1.19 2.59 -1.77
C MET A 231 -2.21 3.38 -2.59
N VAL A 232 -3.21 3.97 -1.92
CA VAL A 232 -4.22 4.83 -2.55
C VAL A 232 -3.57 6.10 -3.11
N VAL A 233 -2.73 6.76 -2.34
CA VAL A 233 -2.03 7.99 -2.74
C VAL A 233 -1.18 7.76 -3.98
N ALA A 234 -0.40 6.68 -4.02
CA ALA A 234 0.44 6.33 -5.17
C ALA A 234 -0.39 5.98 -6.40
N GLY A 235 -1.49 5.25 -6.21
CA GLY A 235 -2.38 4.90 -7.30
C GLY A 235 -3.08 6.12 -7.89
N VAL A 236 -3.63 7.00 -7.05
CA VAL A 236 -4.22 8.28 -7.49
C VAL A 236 -3.18 9.14 -8.20
N TYR A 237 -1.97 9.25 -7.65
CA TYR A 237 -0.88 9.95 -8.31
C TYR A 237 -0.64 9.42 -9.74
N LEU A 238 -0.50 8.10 -9.92
CA LEU A 238 -0.27 7.49 -11.24
C LEU A 238 -1.46 7.65 -12.18
N ILE A 239 -2.69 7.59 -11.68
CA ILE A 239 -3.89 7.87 -12.47
C ILE A 239 -3.77 9.25 -13.12
N PHE A 240 -3.32 10.26 -12.40
CA PHE A 240 -3.18 11.62 -12.94
C PHE A 240 -1.88 11.79 -13.74
N ALA A 241 -0.77 11.25 -13.28
CA ALA A 241 0.54 11.40 -13.91
C ALA A 241 0.69 10.62 -15.22
N LYS A 242 0.20 9.39 -15.27
CA LYS A 242 0.29 8.51 -16.47
C LYS A 242 -1.01 8.46 -17.28
N GLY A 243 -2.08 9.10 -16.84
CA GLY A 243 -3.35 9.05 -17.53
C GLY A 243 -4.01 7.66 -17.51
N ILE A 244 -3.84 6.92 -16.42
CA ILE A 244 -4.47 5.61 -16.25
C ILE A 244 -5.99 5.79 -16.23
N GLY A 245 -6.74 4.85 -16.83
CA GLY A 245 -8.19 4.96 -17.02
C GLY A 245 -8.61 5.70 -18.28
N THR A 246 -7.71 5.91 -19.24
CA THR A 246 -8.05 6.53 -20.55
C THR A 246 -8.22 5.51 -21.68
N ASN A 247 -7.63 4.33 -21.55
CA ASN A 247 -7.62 3.29 -22.58
C ASN A 247 -7.79 1.91 -21.94
N TYR A 248 -8.75 1.11 -22.43
CA TYR A 248 -9.00 -0.24 -21.93
C TYR A 248 -7.78 -1.17 -21.99
N LYS A 249 -6.84 -0.94 -22.91
CA LYS A 249 -5.58 -1.70 -22.97
C LYS A 249 -4.75 -1.61 -21.68
N GLN A 250 -4.93 -0.54 -20.93
CA GLN A 250 -4.30 -0.37 -19.60
C GLN A 250 -4.84 -1.40 -18.60
N LEU A 251 -6.16 -1.60 -18.57
CA LEU A 251 -6.79 -2.64 -17.75
C LEU A 251 -6.32 -4.03 -18.19
N VAL A 252 -6.27 -4.30 -19.50
CA VAL A 252 -5.80 -5.59 -20.03
C VAL A 252 -4.35 -5.87 -19.60
N ARG A 253 -3.44 -4.88 -19.72
CA ARG A 253 -2.04 -5.05 -19.30
C ARG A 253 -1.92 -5.27 -17.79
N ALA A 254 -2.68 -4.53 -16.98
CA ALA A 254 -2.72 -4.73 -15.53
C ALA A 254 -3.26 -6.12 -15.16
N ASN A 255 -4.27 -6.64 -15.88
CA ASN A 255 -4.79 -8.00 -15.70
C ASN A 255 -3.74 -9.06 -16.02
N LEU A 256 -3.04 -8.93 -17.15
CA LEU A 256 -1.96 -9.85 -17.53
C LEU A 256 -0.81 -9.81 -16.51
N PHE A 257 -0.52 -8.63 -15.99
CA PHE A 257 0.48 -8.47 -14.93
C PHE A 257 0.07 -9.20 -13.65
N LEU A 258 -1.20 -9.08 -13.24
CA LEU A 258 -1.72 -9.81 -12.08
C LEU A 258 -1.68 -11.33 -12.29
N VAL A 259 -2.01 -11.84 -13.49
CA VAL A 259 -1.88 -13.27 -13.79
C VAL A 259 -0.45 -13.74 -13.60
N GLY A 260 0.53 -12.99 -14.13
CA GLY A 260 1.95 -13.29 -13.93
C GLY A 260 2.35 -13.32 -12.45
N LEU A 261 1.83 -12.39 -11.66
CA LEU A 261 2.06 -12.36 -10.20
C LEU A 261 1.43 -13.55 -9.49
N ILE A 262 0.20 -13.92 -9.83
CA ILE A 262 -0.46 -15.10 -9.24
C ILE A 262 0.36 -16.36 -9.52
N ILE A 263 0.82 -16.56 -10.75
CA ILE A 263 1.67 -17.71 -11.11
C ILE A 263 2.97 -17.69 -10.29
N LEU A 264 3.66 -16.55 -10.24
CA LEU A 264 4.89 -16.41 -9.48
C LEU A 264 4.67 -16.73 -7.99
N VAL A 265 3.62 -16.18 -7.41
CA VAL A 265 3.31 -16.37 -5.99
C VAL A 265 2.91 -17.81 -5.70
N GLN A 266 2.21 -18.50 -6.61
CA GLN A 266 1.94 -19.94 -6.45
C GLN A 266 3.21 -20.80 -6.48
N ILE A 267 4.17 -20.46 -7.35
CA ILE A 267 5.49 -21.14 -7.34
C ILE A 267 6.18 -20.93 -5.98
N VAL A 268 6.13 -19.73 -5.43
CA VAL A 268 6.72 -19.43 -4.11
C VAL A 268 5.97 -20.15 -3.00
N ASN A 269 4.63 -20.21 -3.04
CA ASN A 269 3.81 -20.96 -2.08
C ASN A 269 4.20 -22.44 -2.06
N ILE A 270 4.36 -23.04 -3.25
CA ILE A 270 4.79 -24.45 -3.39
C ILE A 270 6.19 -24.63 -2.79
N HIS A 271 7.12 -23.75 -3.13
CA HIS A 271 8.48 -23.82 -2.65
C HIS A 271 8.57 -23.72 -1.12
N PHE A 272 7.90 -22.77 -0.52
CA PHE A 272 7.91 -22.59 0.93
C PHE A 272 7.17 -23.72 1.68
N HIS A 273 6.15 -24.30 1.10
CA HIS A 273 5.52 -25.48 1.68
C HIS A 273 6.51 -26.64 1.82
N TYR A 274 7.21 -27.01 0.73
CA TYR A 274 8.19 -28.09 0.79
C TYR A 274 9.42 -27.75 1.65
N MET A 275 9.85 -26.48 1.69
CA MET A 275 10.90 -26.08 2.63
C MET A 275 10.46 -26.29 4.09
N GLY A 276 9.18 -26.01 4.41
CA GLY A 276 8.63 -26.23 5.75
C GLY A 276 8.57 -27.71 6.15
N GLU A 277 8.41 -28.61 5.18
CA GLU A 277 8.45 -30.07 5.43
C GLU A 277 9.87 -30.61 5.68
N TYR A 278 10.89 -29.97 5.09
CA TYR A 278 12.29 -30.44 5.20
C TYR A 278 13.10 -29.74 6.30
N LEU A 279 12.69 -28.58 6.76
CA LEU A 279 13.38 -27.80 7.79
C LEU A 279 12.59 -27.89 9.10
N GLU A 280 13.23 -28.31 10.18
CA GLU A 280 12.62 -28.43 11.52
C GLU A 280 11.93 -27.12 11.98
N ASN A 281 12.46 -25.97 11.52
CA ASN A 281 11.91 -24.63 11.76
C ASN A 281 11.63 -23.90 10.45
N GLY A 282 11.13 -24.61 9.43
CA GLY A 282 10.84 -24.06 8.12
C GLY A 282 9.64 -23.11 8.12
N PRO A 283 9.38 -22.44 6.99
CA PRO A 283 8.31 -21.46 6.86
C PRO A 283 6.93 -22.11 7.04
N SER A 284 6.41 -22.07 8.26
CA SER A 284 5.03 -22.46 8.59
C SER A 284 4.09 -21.26 8.49
N GLY A 285 2.85 -21.48 8.05
CA GLY A 285 1.84 -20.42 7.95
C GLY A 285 2.05 -19.43 6.79
N PHE A 286 3.03 -19.68 5.91
CA PHE A 286 3.23 -18.83 4.74
C PHE A 286 2.14 -19.04 3.69
N SER A 287 1.47 -17.95 3.31
CA SER A 287 0.49 -17.95 2.23
C SER A 287 0.57 -16.66 1.42
N GLY A 288 1.41 -16.66 0.38
CA GLY A 288 1.49 -15.53 -0.55
C GLY A 288 0.14 -15.28 -1.22
N PHE A 289 -0.30 -14.03 -1.29
CA PHE A 289 -1.62 -13.59 -1.75
C PHE A 289 -2.81 -14.26 -1.05
N PHE A 290 -2.58 -14.99 0.04
CA PHE A 290 -3.59 -15.86 0.70
C PHE A 290 -4.18 -16.93 -0.23
N ILE A 291 -3.40 -17.38 -1.21
CA ILE A 291 -3.82 -18.39 -2.19
C ILE A 291 -3.06 -19.72 -2.07
N SER A 292 -2.26 -19.90 -1.01
CA SER A 292 -1.58 -21.18 -0.75
C SER A 292 -2.59 -22.30 -0.60
N PRO A 293 -2.40 -23.45 -1.25
CA PRO A 293 -3.30 -24.59 -1.11
C PRO A 293 -3.17 -25.32 0.23
N TRP A 294 -2.15 -25.03 1.03
CA TRP A 294 -1.86 -25.72 2.30
C TRP A 294 -2.19 -24.89 3.53
N GLU A 295 -2.15 -23.57 3.42
CA GLU A 295 -2.30 -22.69 4.56
C GLU A 295 -3.67 -21.98 4.55
N ASN A 296 -4.49 -22.29 5.54
CA ASN A 296 -5.81 -21.70 5.71
C ASN A 296 -5.81 -20.50 6.68
N GLY A 297 -4.62 -20.03 7.11
CA GLY A 297 -4.45 -19.17 8.28
C GLY A 297 -5.02 -17.75 8.18
N PHE A 298 -5.27 -17.24 7.00
CA PHE A 298 -5.84 -15.91 6.81
C PHE A 298 -6.87 -15.94 5.69
N SER A 299 -8.14 -16.10 6.04
CA SER A 299 -9.20 -15.98 5.07
C SER A 299 -9.48 -14.52 4.76
N MET A 300 -9.29 -14.11 3.50
CA MET A 300 -9.80 -12.81 3.06
C MET A 300 -11.31 -12.73 3.29
N PRO A 301 -11.83 -11.59 3.75
CA PRO A 301 -13.28 -11.41 3.83
C PRO A 301 -13.94 -11.81 2.50
N VAL A 302 -15.03 -12.55 2.54
CA VAL A 302 -15.77 -13.09 1.38
C VAL A 302 -15.03 -14.22 0.64
N LEU A 303 -13.77 -14.03 0.22
CA LEU A 303 -13.01 -15.03 -0.53
C LEU A 303 -12.56 -16.22 0.33
N GLY A 304 -12.39 -16.04 1.62
CA GLY A 304 -11.99 -17.11 2.54
C GLY A 304 -13.02 -18.22 2.66
N ALA A 305 -14.31 -17.91 2.60
CA ALA A 305 -15.36 -18.93 2.58
C ALA A 305 -15.26 -19.82 1.32
N TRP A 306 -14.97 -19.24 0.17
CA TRP A 306 -14.74 -19.96 -1.08
C TRP A 306 -13.45 -20.79 -1.03
N GLN A 307 -12.38 -20.23 -0.48
CA GLN A 307 -11.12 -20.96 -0.28
C GLN A 307 -11.36 -22.20 0.59
N LYS A 308 -11.99 -22.02 1.73
CA LYS A 308 -12.33 -23.12 2.64
C LYS A 308 -13.15 -24.20 1.95
N ALA A 309 -14.24 -23.83 1.28
CA ALA A 309 -15.11 -24.77 0.59
C ALA A 309 -14.38 -25.59 -0.49
N LEU A 310 -13.45 -24.96 -1.24
CA LEU A 310 -12.66 -25.64 -2.26
C LEU A 310 -11.60 -26.58 -1.66
N TYR A 311 -10.92 -26.16 -0.58
CA TYR A 311 -9.83 -26.94 0.01
C TYR A 311 -10.30 -28.09 0.90
N GLU A 312 -11.50 -27.98 1.47
CA GLU A 312 -12.18 -29.05 2.21
C GLU A 312 -12.97 -30.01 1.30
N SER A 313 -13.06 -29.72 0.00
CA SER A 313 -13.74 -30.58 -0.96
C SER A 313 -12.91 -31.84 -1.27
N ALA A 314 -13.56 -32.86 -1.83
CA ALA A 314 -12.89 -34.08 -2.29
C ALA A 314 -12.06 -33.91 -3.58
N MET A 315 -11.92 -32.69 -4.09
CA MET A 315 -11.16 -32.40 -5.29
C MET A 315 -9.65 -32.53 -5.06
N PRO A 316 -8.86 -32.90 -6.10
CA PRO A 316 -7.41 -32.85 -6.03
C PRO A 316 -6.94 -31.45 -5.66
N ARG A 317 -5.97 -31.34 -4.75
CA ARG A 317 -5.48 -30.08 -4.20
C ARG A 317 -5.02 -29.08 -5.28
N ALA A 318 -4.35 -29.59 -6.32
CA ALA A 318 -3.93 -28.76 -7.46
C ALA A 318 -5.14 -28.12 -8.19
N LEU A 319 -6.23 -28.85 -8.33
CA LEU A 319 -7.46 -28.35 -8.96
C LEU A 319 -8.12 -27.28 -8.08
N SER A 320 -8.26 -27.56 -6.77
CA SER A 320 -8.82 -26.58 -5.80
C SER A 320 -8.00 -25.28 -5.79
N ALA A 321 -6.66 -25.37 -5.77
CA ALA A 321 -5.77 -24.21 -5.82
C ALA A 321 -5.91 -23.41 -7.13
N THR A 322 -6.03 -24.11 -8.26
CA THR A 322 -6.23 -23.48 -9.56
C THR A 322 -7.56 -22.77 -9.63
N LEU A 323 -8.66 -23.41 -9.21
CA LEU A 323 -9.98 -22.81 -9.18
C LEU A 323 -10.02 -21.60 -8.26
N TYR A 324 -9.43 -21.69 -7.06
CA TYR A 324 -9.37 -20.56 -6.15
C TYR A 324 -8.56 -19.40 -6.72
N SER A 325 -7.42 -19.69 -7.38
CA SER A 325 -6.63 -18.64 -8.05
C SER A 325 -7.41 -17.93 -9.16
N ILE A 326 -8.26 -18.66 -9.90
CA ILE A 326 -9.16 -18.09 -10.92
C ILE A 326 -10.22 -17.20 -10.25
N ILE A 327 -10.87 -17.67 -9.20
CA ILE A 327 -11.88 -16.90 -8.45
C ILE A 327 -11.23 -15.62 -7.89
N TYR A 328 -10.05 -15.75 -7.31
CA TYR A 328 -9.28 -14.63 -6.80
C TYR A 328 -8.98 -13.60 -7.90
N PHE A 329 -8.46 -14.05 -9.05
CA PHE A 329 -8.20 -13.20 -10.20
C PHE A 329 -9.47 -12.47 -10.66
N LEU A 330 -10.58 -13.18 -10.80
CA LEU A 330 -11.85 -12.60 -11.26
C LEU A 330 -12.38 -11.55 -10.27
N ALA A 331 -12.35 -11.84 -8.97
CA ALA A 331 -12.80 -10.91 -7.94
C ALA A 331 -11.99 -9.59 -7.95
N PHE A 332 -10.67 -9.69 -8.02
CA PHE A 332 -9.80 -8.51 -8.11
C PHE A 332 -9.96 -7.77 -9.44
N THR A 333 -10.17 -8.49 -10.55
CA THR A 333 -10.42 -7.89 -11.86
C THR A 333 -11.73 -7.08 -11.88
N VAL A 334 -12.79 -7.58 -11.27
CA VAL A 334 -14.06 -6.83 -11.11
C VAL A 334 -13.79 -5.53 -10.35
N GLY A 335 -13.09 -5.60 -9.23
CA GLY A 335 -12.75 -4.41 -8.44
C GLY A 335 -11.87 -3.40 -9.20
N ALA A 336 -10.82 -3.87 -9.90
CA ALA A 336 -9.98 -3.01 -10.74
C ALA A 336 -10.77 -2.38 -11.90
N SER A 337 -11.74 -3.11 -12.45
CA SER A 337 -12.64 -2.60 -13.48
C SER A 337 -13.54 -1.48 -12.97
N LEU A 338 -13.96 -1.54 -11.70
CA LEU A 338 -14.70 -0.44 -11.05
C LEU A 338 -13.81 0.81 -10.93
N VAL A 339 -12.57 0.66 -10.45
CA VAL A 339 -11.62 1.79 -10.37
C VAL A 339 -11.38 2.37 -11.76
N TYR A 340 -11.17 1.52 -12.78
CA TYR A 340 -11.03 1.96 -14.17
C TYR A 340 -12.26 2.72 -14.65
N GLY A 341 -13.45 2.16 -14.47
CA GLY A 341 -14.72 2.72 -14.91
C GLY A 341 -15.01 4.09 -14.26
N LEU A 342 -14.77 4.21 -12.96
CA LEU A 342 -14.90 5.49 -12.23
C LEU A 342 -13.93 6.53 -12.78
N THR A 343 -12.66 6.15 -12.95
CA THR A 343 -11.63 7.07 -13.49
C THR A 343 -11.97 7.51 -14.92
N TYR A 344 -12.40 6.58 -15.78
CA TYR A 344 -12.83 6.86 -17.12
C TYR A 344 -14.06 7.79 -17.16
N GLY A 345 -15.08 7.48 -16.35
CA GLY A 345 -16.32 8.27 -16.27
C GLY A 345 -16.06 9.70 -15.80
N ILE A 346 -15.28 9.90 -14.75
CA ILE A 346 -14.90 11.24 -14.27
C ILE A 346 -14.19 12.04 -15.37
N ARG A 347 -13.27 11.42 -16.11
CA ARG A 347 -12.56 12.09 -17.22
C ARG A 347 -13.50 12.48 -18.37
N GLN A 348 -14.49 11.65 -18.69
CA GLN A 348 -15.49 11.99 -19.71
C GLN A 348 -16.36 13.16 -19.27
N LEU A 349 -16.82 13.17 -18.01
CA LEU A 349 -17.57 14.27 -17.46
C LEU A 349 -16.79 15.59 -17.53
N VAL A 350 -15.51 15.59 -17.11
CA VAL A 350 -14.64 16.79 -17.19
C VAL A 350 -14.46 17.27 -18.63
N LYS A 351 -14.36 16.35 -19.61
CA LYS A 351 -14.27 16.73 -21.02
C LYS A 351 -15.56 17.34 -21.54
N MET A 352 -16.72 16.87 -21.09
CA MET A 352 -18.02 17.41 -21.49
C MET A 352 -18.26 18.83 -20.94
N THR A 353 -17.83 19.08 -19.69
CA THR A 353 -17.99 20.39 -19.06
C THR A 353 -17.03 21.44 -19.64
N ASN A 354 -15.88 21.04 -20.19
CA ASN A 354 -14.90 21.93 -20.79
C ASN A 354 -15.12 22.17 -22.31
N LYS A 355 -16.14 21.59 -22.92
CA LYS A 355 -16.56 22.02 -24.27
C LYS A 355 -17.28 23.35 -24.12
N GLU A 356 -16.64 24.43 -24.60
CA GLU A 356 -17.29 25.73 -24.77
C GLU A 356 -18.62 25.56 -25.52
N PRO A 357 -19.69 26.27 -25.10
CA PRO A 357 -20.90 26.32 -25.89
C PRO A 357 -20.52 26.83 -27.28
N ALA A 358 -20.92 26.09 -28.34
CA ALA A 358 -20.75 26.54 -29.70
C ALA A 358 -21.39 27.94 -29.80
N THR A 359 -20.56 28.96 -29.99
CA THR A 359 -21.02 30.29 -30.31
C THR A 359 -21.72 30.19 -31.64
N HIS A 360 -23.06 30.20 -31.60
CA HIS A 360 -23.92 30.41 -32.79
C HIS A 360 -23.96 31.86 -33.16
#